data_849e704a75ca58562030ca633b5457a0
#
_entry.id   849e704a75ca58562030ca633b5457a0
#
_cell.length_a   1.000
_cell.length_b   1.000
_cell.length_c   1.000
_cell.angle_alpha   90.00
_cell.angle_beta   90.00
_cell.angle_gamma   90.00
#
_symmetry.space_group_name_H-M   'P 1'
#
loop_
_entity.id
_entity.type
_entity.pdbx_description
1 polymer ?
#
loop_
_entity_poly.entity_id
_entity_poly.type
_entity_poly.pdbx_seq_one_letter_code
_entity_poly.pdbx_strand_id
1 'polypeptide(L)'
;TSALIDGRVLEVARAGFLGGTFLVPRGVLFELQSIADSSDPRRRSRGQRGLEVLAEMQRSPAIDLVLVEEVGAGDVDAQLVRLARERGGVVVTSDSNLAKVAAALDVPVRSLPGLADALRPPFLPGEDVTVHLTKGGREHGQGVGYLDDGTMVVVDGGSDHLGADVRVTVTNVLQTATGRMVFARMNEG
;
A
#
# COMPACT_ATOMS: atom_id res chain seq x y z
N THR A 1 5.18 9.99 -7.98
CA THR A 1 5.60 10.60 -6.70
C THR A 1 5.28 9.68 -5.52
N SER A 2 4.03 9.18 -5.36
CA SER A 2 3.57 8.39 -4.21
C SER A 2 4.41 7.14 -3.93
N ALA A 3 4.78 6.37 -4.97
CA ALA A 3 5.59 5.17 -4.84
C ALA A 3 7.02 5.45 -4.31
N LEU A 4 7.61 6.59 -4.69
CA LEU A 4 8.92 7.02 -4.20
C LEU A 4 8.86 7.46 -2.73
N ILE A 5 7.83 8.22 -2.36
CA ILE A 5 7.60 8.61 -0.96
C ILE A 5 7.33 7.41 -0.06
N ASP A 6 6.61 6.40 -0.55
CA ASP A 6 6.36 5.12 0.13
C ASP A 6 7.70 4.38 0.40
N GLY A 7 8.61 4.38 -0.57
CA GLY A 7 9.95 3.81 -0.49
C GLY A 7 10.03 2.31 -0.79
N ARG A 8 8.95 1.55 -0.65
CA ARG A 8 8.93 0.10 -0.92
C ARG A 8 9.28 -0.24 -2.37
N VAL A 9 9.06 0.67 -3.32
CA VAL A 9 9.42 0.49 -4.72
C VAL A 9 10.88 0.10 -4.91
N LEU A 10 11.79 0.68 -4.11
CA LEU A 10 13.22 0.40 -4.17
C LEU A 10 13.52 -1.07 -3.83
N GLU A 11 12.97 -1.55 -2.71
CA GLU A 11 13.20 -2.93 -2.26
C GLU A 11 12.54 -3.97 -3.17
N VAL A 12 11.34 -3.68 -3.65
CA VAL A 12 10.62 -4.54 -4.60
C VAL A 12 11.37 -4.63 -5.95
N ALA A 13 11.96 -3.51 -6.41
CA ALA A 13 12.79 -3.49 -7.61
C ALA A 13 14.12 -4.23 -7.39
N ARG A 14 14.81 -4.01 -6.26
CA ARG A 14 16.05 -4.73 -5.91
C ARG A 14 15.84 -6.24 -5.80
N ALA A 15 14.70 -6.66 -5.29
CA ALA A 15 14.32 -8.07 -5.21
C ALA A 15 13.90 -8.69 -6.56
N GLY A 16 13.86 -7.90 -7.64
CA GLY A 16 13.57 -8.38 -9.00
C GLY A 16 12.06 -8.56 -9.31
N PHE A 17 11.15 -8.19 -8.41
CA PHE A 17 9.71 -8.26 -8.67
C PHE A 17 9.20 -7.14 -9.60
N LEU A 18 9.96 -6.06 -9.73
CA LEU A 18 9.74 -5.00 -10.72
C LEU A 18 10.96 -4.96 -11.64
N GLY A 19 10.77 -5.37 -12.89
CA GLY A 19 11.81 -5.37 -13.90
C GLY A 19 11.55 -4.36 -15.01
N GLY A 20 12.52 -4.24 -15.92
CA GLY A 20 12.52 -3.29 -17.03
C GLY A 20 13.07 -1.92 -16.64
N THR A 21 13.02 -0.97 -17.58
CA THR A 21 13.51 0.39 -17.38
C THR A 21 12.47 1.22 -16.63
N PHE A 22 12.85 1.82 -15.51
CA PHE A 22 12.03 2.77 -14.77
C PHE A 22 12.11 4.14 -15.44
N LEU A 23 11.01 4.59 -16.03
CA LEU A 23 10.90 5.92 -16.61
C LEU A 23 10.30 6.88 -15.56
N VAL A 24 11.06 7.89 -15.19
CA VAL A 24 10.64 8.89 -14.20
C VAL A 24 10.56 10.25 -14.90
N PRO A 25 9.35 10.79 -15.14
CA PRO A 25 9.20 12.14 -15.68
C PRO A 25 9.81 13.18 -14.74
N ARG A 26 10.42 14.23 -15.29
CA ARG A 26 10.95 15.35 -14.49
C ARG A 26 9.91 16.02 -13.62
N GLY A 27 8.65 16.02 -14.01
CA GLY A 27 7.54 16.50 -13.19
C GLY A 27 7.46 15.80 -11.82
N VAL A 28 7.78 14.50 -11.75
CA VAL A 28 7.88 13.75 -10.49
C VAL A 28 8.98 14.31 -9.59
N LEU A 29 10.15 14.64 -10.17
CA LEU A 29 11.26 15.25 -9.42
C LEU A 29 10.86 16.62 -8.87
N PHE A 30 10.25 17.47 -9.69
CA PHE A 30 9.79 18.80 -9.26
C PHE A 30 8.71 18.72 -8.18
N GLU A 31 7.80 17.76 -8.28
CA GLU A 31 6.78 17.53 -7.24
C GLU A 31 7.43 17.09 -5.92
N LEU A 32 8.40 16.17 -5.95
CA LEU A 32 9.16 15.76 -4.76
C LEU A 32 9.90 16.93 -4.13
N GLN A 33 10.55 17.78 -4.93
CA GLN A 33 11.23 18.98 -4.46
C GLN A 33 10.25 19.97 -3.80
N SER A 34 9.11 20.24 -4.45
CA SER A 34 8.06 21.09 -3.88
C SER A 34 7.54 20.58 -2.54
N ILE A 35 7.42 19.26 -2.38
CA ILE A 35 7.03 18.63 -1.11
C ILE A 35 8.18 18.76 -0.08
N ALA A 36 9.43 18.58 -0.50
CA ALA A 36 10.61 18.70 0.37
C ALA A 36 10.85 20.14 0.85
N ASP A 37 10.42 21.14 0.09
CA ASP A 37 10.52 22.57 0.44
C ASP A 37 9.32 23.07 1.26
N SER A 38 8.37 22.19 1.59
CA SER A 38 7.18 22.54 2.37
C SER A 38 7.56 23.07 3.77
N SER A 39 6.84 24.10 4.24
CA SER A 39 6.92 24.59 5.61
C SER A 39 6.43 23.57 6.66
N ASP A 40 5.53 22.66 6.27
CA ASP A 40 5.05 21.56 7.12
C ASP A 40 6.16 20.49 7.27
N PRO A 41 6.65 20.24 8.50
CA PRO A 41 7.73 19.27 8.75
C PRO A 41 7.42 17.85 8.26
N ARG A 42 6.15 17.42 8.37
CA ARG A 42 5.73 16.07 7.91
C ARG A 42 5.77 15.96 6.39
N ARG A 43 5.28 16.97 5.70
CA ARG A 43 5.34 17.01 4.23
C ARG A 43 6.79 17.07 3.77
N ARG A 44 7.59 17.94 4.36
CA ARG A 44 9.03 18.07 4.04
C ARG A 44 9.78 16.75 4.19
N SER A 45 9.63 16.05 5.31
CA SER A 45 10.26 14.74 5.53
C SER A 45 9.85 13.71 4.48
N ARG A 46 8.58 13.70 4.04
CA ARG A 46 8.11 12.82 2.97
C ARG A 46 8.75 13.14 1.63
N GLY A 47 8.87 14.43 1.27
CA GLY A 47 9.53 14.86 0.04
C GLY A 47 11.01 14.46 0.03
N GLN A 48 11.73 14.73 1.13
CA GLN A 48 13.13 14.34 1.30
C GLN A 48 13.32 12.83 1.14
N ARG A 49 12.48 12.02 1.80
CA ARG A 49 12.52 10.56 1.64
C ARG A 49 12.32 10.13 0.18
N GLY A 50 11.37 10.73 -0.54
CA GLY A 50 11.14 10.42 -1.95
C GLY A 50 12.34 10.73 -2.84
N LEU A 51 13.04 11.86 -2.58
CA LEU A 51 14.28 12.23 -3.28
C LEU A 51 15.43 11.26 -2.96
N GLU A 52 15.57 10.85 -1.70
CA GLU A 52 16.56 9.86 -1.26
C GLU A 52 16.34 8.51 -1.97
N VAL A 53 15.10 8.02 -1.98
CA VAL A 53 14.73 6.78 -2.69
C VAL A 53 15.05 6.87 -4.18
N LEU A 54 14.70 7.99 -4.83
CA LEU A 54 15.03 8.19 -6.25
C LEU A 54 16.53 8.16 -6.49
N ALA A 55 17.32 8.84 -5.66
CA ALA A 55 18.77 8.84 -5.75
C ALA A 55 19.38 7.45 -5.52
N GLU A 56 18.81 6.65 -4.62
CA GLU A 56 19.24 5.27 -4.39
C GLU A 56 18.90 4.37 -5.57
N MET A 57 17.71 4.52 -6.16
CA MET A 57 17.35 3.79 -7.37
C MET A 57 18.32 4.09 -8.53
N GLN A 58 18.70 5.35 -8.72
CA GLN A 58 19.66 5.75 -9.76
C GLN A 58 21.07 5.16 -9.56
N ARG A 59 21.48 5.00 -8.30
CA ARG A 59 22.82 4.44 -7.97
C ARG A 59 22.85 2.92 -7.95
N SER A 60 21.69 2.27 -7.91
CA SER A 60 21.59 0.82 -7.82
C SER A 60 21.92 0.16 -9.18
N PRO A 61 22.94 -0.72 -9.28
CA PRO A 61 23.26 -1.40 -10.53
C PRO A 61 22.18 -2.41 -10.94
N ALA A 62 21.28 -2.79 -10.04
CA ALA A 62 20.18 -3.71 -10.30
C ALA A 62 18.93 -3.00 -10.89
N ILE A 63 18.94 -1.67 -10.96
CA ILE A 63 17.78 -0.88 -11.37
C ILE A 63 18.18 -0.01 -12.56
N ASP A 64 17.56 -0.25 -13.71
CA ASP A 64 17.69 0.61 -14.87
C ASP A 64 16.68 1.76 -14.75
N LEU A 65 17.14 2.99 -14.52
CA LEU A 65 16.30 4.17 -14.33
C LEU A 65 16.73 5.32 -15.24
N VAL A 66 15.74 5.88 -15.93
CA VAL A 66 15.92 7.00 -16.85
C VAL A 66 15.00 8.13 -16.45
N LEU A 67 15.56 9.34 -16.23
CA LEU A 67 14.80 10.56 -16.15
C LEU A 67 14.37 10.98 -17.56
N VAL A 68 13.08 11.17 -17.77
CA VAL A 68 12.54 11.59 -19.06
C VAL A 68 11.96 13.00 -19.00
N GLU A 69 12.08 13.74 -20.09
CA GLU A 69 11.47 15.05 -20.22
C GLU A 69 9.94 14.94 -20.14
N GLU A 70 9.26 16.03 -19.84
CA GLU A 70 7.80 16.07 -19.73
C GLU A 70 7.13 15.60 -21.03
N VAL A 71 6.19 14.68 -20.89
CA VAL A 71 5.40 14.15 -21.99
C VAL A 71 4.07 14.91 -22.07
N GLY A 72 4.09 16.05 -22.76
CA GLY A 72 2.90 16.86 -23.04
C GLY A 72 2.39 17.69 -21.85
N ALA A 73 1.26 18.38 -22.05
CA ALA A 73 0.62 19.21 -21.03
C ALA A 73 -0.19 18.36 -20.03
N GLY A 74 -0.33 18.84 -18.80
CA GLY A 74 -1.11 18.22 -17.73
C GLY A 74 -0.31 18.08 -16.44
N ASP A 75 -0.98 17.59 -15.39
CA ASP A 75 -0.36 17.28 -14.13
C ASP A 75 0.53 16.01 -14.23
N VAL A 76 1.29 15.73 -13.18
CA VAL A 76 2.22 14.59 -13.15
C VAL A 76 1.50 13.26 -13.35
N ASP A 77 0.28 13.12 -12.83
CA ASP A 77 -0.50 11.89 -12.97
C ASP A 77 -0.93 11.65 -14.43
N ALA A 78 -1.38 12.69 -15.12
CA ALA A 78 -1.71 12.60 -16.54
C ALA A 78 -0.48 12.30 -17.42
N GLN A 79 0.68 12.88 -17.08
CA GLN A 79 1.96 12.59 -17.75
C GLN A 79 2.38 11.12 -17.56
N LEU A 80 2.25 10.57 -16.35
CA LEU A 80 2.58 9.18 -16.05
C LEU A 80 1.71 8.20 -16.86
N VAL A 81 0.41 8.43 -16.90
CA VAL A 81 -0.53 7.58 -17.65
C VAL A 81 -0.24 7.65 -19.16
N ARG A 82 -0.01 8.85 -19.69
CA ARG A 82 0.32 9.04 -21.10
C ARG A 82 1.64 8.36 -21.48
N LEU A 83 2.70 8.57 -20.68
CA LEU A 83 3.99 7.96 -20.91
C LEU A 83 3.91 6.42 -20.90
N ALA A 84 3.19 5.85 -19.94
CA ALA A 84 2.97 4.41 -19.87
C ALA A 84 2.24 3.89 -21.10
N ARG A 85 1.20 4.58 -21.55
CA ARG A 85 0.44 4.22 -22.76
C ARG A 85 1.30 4.29 -24.02
N GLU A 86 2.07 5.37 -24.22
CA GLU A 86 2.91 5.58 -25.41
C GLU A 86 4.06 4.57 -25.50
N ARG A 87 4.59 4.14 -24.35
CA ARG A 87 5.71 3.21 -24.27
C ARG A 87 5.30 1.75 -24.09
N GLY A 88 3.99 1.45 -24.03
CA GLY A 88 3.50 0.11 -23.71
C GLY A 88 3.95 -0.38 -22.33
N GLY A 89 4.12 0.56 -21.40
CA GLY A 89 4.61 0.31 -20.05
C GLY A 89 3.49 0.13 -19.02
N VAL A 90 3.87 0.13 -17.74
CA VAL A 90 2.96 0.02 -16.61
C VAL A 90 3.18 1.18 -15.65
N VAL A 91 2.12 1.66 -15.01
CA VAL A 91 2.22 2.68 -13.96
C VAL A 91 2.49 2.00 -12.63
N VAL A 92 3.59 2.35 -11.95
CA VAL A 92 3.89 1.91 -10.58
C VAL A 92 3.47 2.99 -9.60
N THR A 93 2.53 2.70 -8.72
CA THR A 93 1.98 3.72 -7.81
C THR A 93 1.53 3.14 -6.47
N SER A 94 1.55 3.99 -5.43
CA SER A 94 0.86 3.76 -4.15
C SER A 94 -0.44 4.56 -4.04
N ASP A 95 -0.79 5.35 -5.06
CA ASP A 95 -2.00 6.15 -5.10
C ASP A 95 -3.16 5.36 -5.74
N SER A 96 -4.24 5.19 -4.98
CA SER A 96 -5.42 4.46 -5.43
C SER A 96 -6.23 5.21 -6.49
N ASN A 97 -6.18 6.56 -6.50
CA ASN A 97 -6.91 7.35 -7.49
C ASN A 97 -6.20 7.28 -8.84
N LEU A 98 -4.88 7.48 -8.86
CA LEU A 98 -4.09 7.29 -10.07
C LEU A 98 -4.24 5.87 -10.62
N ALA A 99 -4.26 4.85 -9.76
CA ALA A 99 -4.48 3.47 -10.19
C ALA A 99 -5.84 3.28 -10.88
N LYS A 100 -6.91 3.88 -10.35
CA LYS A 100 -8.25 3.83 -10.96
C LYS A 100 -8.30 4.58 -12.30
N VAL A 101 -7.69 5.76 -12.38
CA VAL A 101 -7.64 6.55 -13.62
C VAL A 101 -6.86 5.80 -14.70
N ALA A 102 -5.69 5.25 -14.38
CA ALA A 102 -4.90 4.48 -15.32
C ALA A 102 -5.66 3.23 -15.82
N ALA A 103 -6.31 2.50 -14.92
CA ALA A 103 -7.13 1.34 -15.29
C ALA A 103 -8.32 1.71 -16.18
N ALA A 104 -8.99 2.85 -15.93
CA ALA A 104 -10.09 3.35 -16.78
C ALA A 104 -9.62 3.76 -18.18
N LEU A 105 -8.31 3.99 -18.37
CA LEU A 105 -7.69 4.32 -19.66
C LEU A 105 -6.93 3.13 -20.28
N ASP A 106 -7.22 1.91 -19.81
CA ASP A 106 -6.58 0.66 -20.23
C ASP A 106 -5.05 0.64 -20.10
N VAL A 107 -4.51 1.39 -19.13
CA VAL A 107 -3.09 1.38 -18.79
C VAL A 107 -2.85 0.44 -17.61
N PRO A 108 -1.98 -0.58 -17.76
CA PRO A 108 -1.68 -1.51 -16.69
C PRO A 108 -1.05 -0.81 -15.47
N VAL A 109 -1.43 -1.25 -14.27
CA VAL A 109 -0.94 -0.69 -13.00
C VAL A 109 -0.29 -1.77 -12.14
N ARG A 110 0.80 -1.39 -11.49
CA ARG A 110 1.43 -2.14 -10.39
C ARG A 110 1.23 -1.35 -9.09
N SER A 111 0.25 -1.78 -8.30
CA SER A 111 -0.06 -1.17 -7.01
C SER A 111 0.85 -1.76 -5.93
N LEU A 112 1.68 -0.93 -5.27
CA LEU A 112 2.51 -1.39 -4.14
C LEU A 112 1.68 -1.80 -2.93
N PRO A 113 0.61 -1.09 -2.52
CA PRO A 113 -0.31 -1.58 -1.50
C PRO A 113 -0.95 -2.91 -1.90
N GLY A 114 -1.41 -3.06 -3.15
CA GLY A 114 -1.99 -4.30 -3.64
C GLY A 114 -1.01 -5.48 -3.61
N LEU A 115 0.26 -5.25 -3.94
CA LEU A 115 1.30 -6.28 -3.80
C LEU A 115 1.51 -6.65 -2.33
N ALA A 116 1.59 -5.67 -1.43
CA ALA A 116 1.74 -5.91 0.00
C ALA A 116 0.56 -6.74 0.54
N ASP A 117 -0.67 -6.43 0.13
CA ASP A 117 -1.87 -7.19 0.53
C ASP A 117 -1.84 -8.63 -0.02
N ALA A 118 -1.40 -8.81 -1.27
CA ALA A 118 -1.30 -10.13 -1.88
C ALA A 118 -0.23 -11.03 -1.22
N LEU A 119 0.82 -10.44 -0.68
CA LEU A 119 1.92 -11.14 0.01
C LEU A 119 1.62 -11.42 1.50
N ARG A 120 0.55 -10.88 2.06
CA ARG A 120 0.18 -11.17 3.46
C ARG A 120 -0.16 -12.66 3.60
N PRO A 121 0.38 -13.33 4.63
CA PRO A 121 -0.01 -14.72 4.92
C PRO A 121 -1.53 -14.83 5.04
N PRO A 122 -2.14 -15.86 4.47
CA PRO A 122 -3.56 -16.11 4.71
C PRO A 122 -3.76 -16.55 6.17
N PHE A 123 -4.77 -16.01 6.85
CA PHE A 123 -5.25 -16.60 8.09
C PHE A 123 -5.99 -17.89 7.75
N LEU A 124 -5.70 -18.97 8.46
CA LEU A 124 -6.35 -20.25 8.24
C LEU A 124 -7.38 -20.53 9.35
N PRO A 125 -8.55 -21.08 9.02
CA PRO A 125 -9.47 -21.57 10.04
C PRO A 125 -8.76 -22.55 10.96
N GLY A 126 -8.94 -22.37 12.29
CA GLY A 126 -8.25 -23.13 13.31
C GLY A 126 -6.95 -22.48 13.83
N GLU A 127 -6.47 -21.42 13.22
CA GLU A 127 -5.29 -20.66 13.69
C GLU A 127 -5.65 -19.78 14.90
N ASP A 128 -4.76 -19.77 15.91
CA ASP A 128 -4.92 -18.90 17.07
C ASP A 128 -4.22 -17.58 16.85
N VAL A 129 -4.94 -16.50 17.14
CA VAL A 129 -4.42 -15.13 17.07
C VAL A 129 -4.74 -14.36 18.34
N THR A 130 -3.92 -13.40 18.70
CA THR A 130 -4.20 -12.46 19.79
C THR A 130 -4.69 -11.14 19.19
N VAL A 131 -5.81 -10.62 19.72
CA VAL A 131 -6.40 -9.38 19.22
C VAL A 131 -6.85 -8.50 20.39
N HIS A 132 -6.58 -7.19 20.27
CA HIS A 132 -7.11 -6.18 21.19
C HIS A 132 -8.53 -5.79 20.79
N LEU A 133 -9.53 -6.07 21.65
CA LEU A 133 -10.92 -5.74 21.36
C LEU A 133 -11.22 -4.29 21.70
N THR A 134 -11.65 -3.50 20.72
CA THR A 134 -11.83 -2.05 20.87
C THR A 134 -13.28 -1.62 20.97
N LYS A 135 -14.22 -2.39 20.41
CA LYS A 135 -15.66 -2.05 20.38
C LYS A 135 -16.52 -3.30 20.19
N GLY A 136 -17.82 -3.18 20.47
CA GLY A 136 -18.81 -4.22 20.18
C GLY A 136 -18.99 -4.44 18.68
N GLY A 137 -19.34 -5.67 18.31
CA GLY A 137 -19.66 -6.06 16.93
C GLY A 137 -21.08 -5.70 16.52
N ARG A 138 -21.48 -6.14 15.34
CA ARG A 138 -22.82 -5.92 14.78
C ARG A 138 -23.87 -6.79 15.47
N GLU A 139 -23.51 -8.01 15.80
CA GLU A 139 -24.37 -8.97 16.47
C GLU A 139 -24.15 -8.97 17.96
N HIS A 140 -25.17 -9.39 18.69
CA HIS A 140 -25.09 -9.48 20.14
C HIS A 140 -24.00 -10.47 20.58
N GLY A 141 -23.19 -10.08 21.56
CA GLY A 141 -22.10 -10.90 22.04
C GLY A 141 -20.78 -10.78 21.27
N GLN A 142 -20.75 -10.08 20.14
CA GLN A 142 -19.53 -9.90 19.35
C GLN A 142 -18.65 -8.76 19.86
N GLY A 143 -17.33 -8.96 19.82
CA GLY A 143 -16.31 -7.93 19.94
C GLY A 143 -15.58 -7.72 18.63
N VAL A 144 -15.07 -6.51 18.39
CA VAL A 144 -14.25 -6.17 17.21
C VAL A 144 -12.93 -5.58 17.65
N GLY A 145 -11.87 -6.07 17.06
CA GLY A 145 -10.52 -5.57 17.22
C GLY A 145 -9.77 -5.50 15.89
N TYR A 146 -8.51 -5.10 15.98
CA TYR A 146 -7.62 -4.99 14.81
C TYR A 146 -6.28 -5.62 15.16
N LEU A 147 -5.72 -6.36 14.21
CA LEU A 147 -4.36 -6.84 14.29
C LEU A 147 -3.38 -5.72 13.90
N ASP A 148 -2.09 -5.91 14.19
CA ASP A 148 -1.03 -4.92 13.91
C ASP A 148 -0.96 -4.50 12.43
N ASP A 149 -1.37 -5.38 11.54
CA ASP A 149 -1.42 -5.14 10.10
C ASP A 149 -2.70 -4.39 9.64
N GLY A 150 -3.60 -4.04 10.58
CA GLY A 150 -4.89 -3.37 10.31
C GLY A 150 -6.01 -4.33 9.90
N THR A 151 -5.80 -5.65 9.91
CA THR A 151 -6.85 -6.63 9.65
C THR A 151 -7.92 -6.56 10.73
N MET A 152 -9.20 -6.40 10.33
CA MET A 152 -10.33 -6.40 11.27
C MET A 152 -10.65 -7.83 11.70
N VAL A 153 -10.78 -8.03 13.00
CA VAL A 153 -11.19 -9.32 13.59
C VAL A 153 -12.53 -9.13 14.31
N VAL A 154 -13.51 -9.94 13.95
CA VAL A 154 -14.81 -10.04 14.61
C VAL A 154 -14.80 -11.30 15.45
N VAL A 155 -14.99 -11.15 16.75
CA VAL A 155 -14.84 -12.25 17.74
C VAL A 155 -16.20 -12.55 18.35
N ASP A 156 -16.68 -13.75 18.13
CA ASP A 156 -17.88 -14.27 18.81
C ASP A 156 -17.57 -14.52 20.29
N GLY A 157 -18.45 -14.04 21.17
CA GLY A 157 -18.24 -14.06 22.63
C GLY A 157 -17.30 -12.96 23.14
N GLY A 158 -16.86 -12.03 22.28
CA GLY A 158 -15.88 -10.99 22.64
C GLY A 158 -16.45 -9.75 23.32
N SER A 159 -17.78 -9.59 23.41
CA SER A 159 -18.41 -8.37 23.97
C SER A 159 -18.02 -8.08 25.42
N ASP A 160 -17.77 -9.10 26.21
CA ASP A 160 -17.47 -8.97 27.65
C ASP A 160 -15.98 -8.70 27.91
N HIS A 161 -15.16 -8.69 26.86
CA HIS A 161 -13.70 -8.52 26.89
C HIS A 161 -13.22 -7.24 26.19
N LEU A 162 -14.09 -6.26 26.02
CA LEU A 162 -13.72 -4.98 25.39
C LEU A 162 -12.64 -4.26 26.20
N GLY A 163 -11.63 -3.74 25.51
CA GLY A 163 -10.46 -3.09 26.11
C GLY A 163 -9.37 -4.05 26.57
N ALA A 164 -9.48 -5.35 26.27
CA ALA A 164 -8.50 -6.36 26.63
C ALA A 164 -7.91 -7.05 25.37
N ASP A 165 -6.72 -7.63 25.56
CA ASP A 165 -6.11 -8.54 24.61
C ASP A 165 -6.67 -9.95 24.87
N VAL A 166 -7.23 -10.55 23.83
CA VAL A 166 -7.83 -11.89 23.91
C VAL A 166 -7.19 -12.82 22.89
N ARG A 167 -7.02 -14.08 23.27
CA ARG A 167 -6.60 -15.14 22.37
C ARG A 167 -7.85 -15.80 21.77
N VAL A 168 -7.90 -15.85 20.45
CA VAL A 168 -9.07 -16.31 19.71
C VAL A 168 -8.66 -17.27 18.60
N THR A 169 -9.53 -18.21 18.25
CA THR A 169 -9.33 -19.13 17.13
C THR A 169 -10.08 -18.62 15.90
N VAL A 170 -9.38 -18.48 14.78
CA VAL A 170 -9.97 -18.11 13.49
C VAL A 170 -10.98 -19.15 13.04
N THR A 171 -12.17 -18.71 12.69
CA THR A 171 -13.26 -19.57 12.16
C THR A 171 -13.46 -19.38 10.68
N ASN A 172 -13.35 -18.15 10.18
CA ASN A 172 -13.52 -17.83 8.77
C ASN A 172 -12.78 -16.56 8.38
N VAL A 173 -12.48 -16.40 7.10
CA VAL A 173 -11.83 -15.21 6.55
C VAL A 173 -12.58 -14.74 5.33
N LEU A 174 -12.98 -13.47 5.29
CA LEU A 174 -13.62 -12.84 4.15
C LEU A 174 -12.72 -11.76 3.55
N GLN A 175 -12.58 -11.81 2.22
CA GLN A 175 -11.97 -10.70 1.48
C GLN A 175 -13.07 -9.72 1.08
N THR A 176 -12.93 -8.46 1.50
CA THR A 176 -13.87 -7.38 1.17
C THR A 176 -13.20 -6.34 0.28
N ALA A 177 -13.98 -5.45 -0.32
CA ALA A 177 -13.45 -4.34 -1.13
C ALA A 177 -12.57 -3.36 -0.32
N THR A 178 -12.75 -3.33 1.01
CA THR A 178 -12.02 -2.43 1.93
C THR A 178 -10.88 -3.12 2.68
N GLY A 179 -10.66 -4.43 2.45
CA GLY A 179 -9.61 -5.20 3.11
C GLY A 179 -10.08 -6.57 3.56
N ARG A 180 -9.24 -7.23 4.33
CA ARG A 180 -9.51 -8.56 4.89
C ARG A 180 -10.25 -8.44 6.23
N MET A 181 -11.24 -9.31 6.43
CA MET A 181 -11.99 -9.45 7.69
C MET A 181 -11.87 -10.89 8.18
N VAL A 182 -11.46 -11.06 9.41
CA VAL A 182 -11.33 -12.37 10.07
C VAL A 182 -12.47 -12.53 11.06
N PHE A 183 -13.12 -13.67 11.02
CA PHE A 183 -14.06 -14.11 12.05
C PHE A 183 -13.36 -15.11 12.95
N ALA A 184 -13.53 -14.94 14.24
CA ALA A 184 -12.90 -15.78 15.24
C ALA A 184 -13.86 -16.02 16.41
N ARG A 185 -13.56 -17.01 17.23
CA ARG A 185 -14.25 -17.30 18.49
C ARG A 185 -13.27 -17.23 19.65
N MET A 186 -13.77 -16.90 20.81
CA MET A 186 -12.98 -16.98 22.05
C MET A 186 -12.43 -18.39 22.24
N ASN A 187 -11.17 -18.50 22.64
CA ASN A 187 -10.65 -19.78 23.12
C ASN A 187 -11.27 -20.04 24.48
N GLU A 188 -12.00 -21.15 24.61
CA GLU A 188 -12.42 -21.65 25.92
C GLU A 188 -11.14 -22.02 26.69
N GLY A 189 -10.85 -21.27 27.76
CA GLY A 189 -9.71 -21.48 28.63
C GLY A 189 -9.88 -22.71 29.54
#